data_bf01b03fce1d5280f38579615b4f7984
#
_entry.id   bf01b03fce1d5280f38579615b4f7984
#
_cell.length_a   1.000
_cell.length_b   1.000
_cell.length_c   1.000
_cell.angle_alpha   90.00
_cell.angle_beta   90.00
_cell.angle_gamma   90.00
#
_symmetry.space_group_name_H-M   'P 1'
#
loop_
_entity.id
_entity.type
_entity.pdbx_description
1 polymer ?
#
loop_
_entity_poly.entity_id
_entity_poly.type
_entity_poly.pdbx_seq_one_letter_code
_entity_poly.pdbx_strand_id
1 'polypeptide(L)'
;MNANLDVDFVRTQFPAFSQPSLQGQAFFENAGGSYTCRQVIDRLHRFYTERKVQPYGRYAASAAGGAEMDEARTRLAALMNVETDELSFGPSTSQNTYVLAQAFADTLSPSDAVIVTDQDHEANSGAWRRLESRGMEIREWRIDPESGQLELDSLAAILADHNTFPTRSSSASSSSIARSEGRALAW
;
A
#
# COMPACT_ATOMS: atom_id res chain seq x y z
N MET A 1 14.74 -27.15 3.27
CA MET A 1 14.80 -27.59 1.87
C MET A 1 14.81 -26.32 1.04
N ASN A 2 15.94 -25.94 0.45
CA ASN A 2 16.00 -24.87 -0.53
C ASN A 2 15.42 -25.43 -1.83
N ALA A 3 14.11 -25.29 -2.02
CA ALA A 3 13.52 -25.54 -3.33
C ALA A 3 14.00 -24.42 -4.25
N ASN A 4 14.89 -24.71 -5.17
CA ASN A 4 15.25 -23.76 -6.23
C ASN A 4 13.98 -23.41 -7.00
N LEU A 5 13.79 -22.12 -7.22
CA LEU A 5 12.68 -21.62 -8.04
C LEU A 5 12.80 -22.19 -9.45
N ASP A 6 11.75 -22.87 -9.92
CA ASP A 6 11.65 -23.30 -11.31
C ASP A 6 11.37 -22.10 -12.21
N VAL A 7 12.45 -21.47 -12.69
CA VAL A 7 12.38 -20.26 -13.50
C VAL A 7 11.67 -20.52 -14.84
N ASP A 8 11.85 -21.70 -15.42
CA ASP A 8 11.23 -22.05 -16.70
C ASP A 8 9.71 -22.17 -16.53
N PHE A 9 9.26 -22.85 -15.49
CA PHE A 9 7.84 -22.87 -15.14
C PHE A 9 7.29 -21.47 -14.89
N VAL A 10 7.97 -20.64 -14.07
CA VAL A 10 7.52 -19.28 -13.77
C VAL A 10 7.39 -18.47 -15.06
N ARG A 11 8.36 -18.53 -15.96
CA ARG A 11 8.32 -17.79 -17.24
C ARG A 11 7.11 -18.19 -18.08
N THR A 12 6.69 -19.45 -18.07
CA THR A 12 5.48 -19.90 -18.80
C THR A 12 4.19 -19.28 -18.27
N GLN A 13 4.19 -18.77 -17.03
CA GLN A 13 3.02 -18.11 -16.44
C GLN A 13 2.81 -16.68 -16.96
N PHE A 14 3.81 -16.10 -17.63
CA PHE A 14 3.77 -14.74 -18.17
C PHE A 14 3.74 -14.77 -19.71
N PRO A 15 2.56 -14.61 -20.35
CA PRO A 15 2.43 -14.70 -21.80
C PRO A 15 3.31 -13.72 -22.59
N ALA A 16 3.74 -12.62 -21.99
CA ALA A 16 4.65 -11.65 -22.60
C ALA A 16 5.94 -12.31 -23.10
N PHE A 17 6.51 -13.26 -22.35
CA PHE A 17 7.77 -13.92 -22.73
C PHE A 17 7.67 -14.84 -23.95
N SER A 18 6.46 -15.16 -24.40
CA SER A 18 6.23 -15.91 -25.64
C SER A 18 5.76 -15.04 -26.81
N GLN A 19 5.60 -13.71 -26.62
CA GLN A 19 5.17 -12.81 -27.68
C GLN A 19 6.31 -12.58 -28.71
N PRO A 20 6.06 -12.74 -30.00
CA PRO A 20 7.08 -12.51 -31.03
C PRO A 20 7.69 -11.11 -31.01
N SER A 21 6.87 -10.11 -30.70
CA SER A 21 7.30 -8.70 -30.62
C SER A 21 8.26 -8.40 -29.47
N LEU A 22 8.35 -9.29 -28.47
CA LEU A 22 9.18 -9.12 -27.27
C LEU A 22 10.38 -10.09 -27.27
N GLN A 23 10.56 -10.87 -28.32
CA GLN A 23 11.71 -11.77 -28.42
C GLN A 23 13.02 -11.01 -28.52
N GLY A 24 14.06 -11.48 -27.82
CA GLY A 24 15.38 -10.85 -27.80
C GLY A 24 15.47 -9.60 -26.91
N GLN A 25 14.38 -9.21 -26.24
CA GLN A 25 14.40 -8.10 -25.30
C GLN A 25 14.68 -8.60 -23.88
N ALA A 26 15.52 -7.86 -23.14
CA ALA A 26 15.73 -8.03 -21.71
C ALA A 26 14.94 -6.96 -20.94
N PHE A 27 14.09 -7.39 -20.03
CA PHE A 27 13.23 -6.50 -19.25
C PHE A 27 13.76 -6.40 -17.81
N PHE A 28 14.20 -5.21 -17.41
CA PHE A 28 14.81 -4.94 -16.10
C PHE A 28 14.07 -3.87 -15.29
N GLU A 29 12.96 -3.34 -15.80
CA GLU A 29 12.25 -2.22 -15.20
C GLU A 29 10.98 -2.67 -14.46
N ASN A 30 11.08 -3.69 -13.61
CA ASN A 30 9.94 -4.15 -12.82
C ASN A 30 9.43 -3.11 -11.79
N ALA A 31 10.27 -2.15 -11.40
CA ALA A 31 9.87 -1.07 -10.50
C ALA A 31 8.85 -0.12 -11.13
N GLY A 32 8.94 0.13 -12.44
CA GLY A 32 7.99 0.97 -13.18
C GLY A 32 6.71 0.23 -13.58
N GLY A 33 6.77 -1.10 -13.64
CA GLY A 33 5.65 -1.97 -13.99
C GLY A 33 6.13 -3.35 -14.42
N SER A 34 5.31 -4.36 -14.24
CA SER A 34 5.64 -5.74 -14.57
C SER A 34 4.64 -6.33 -15.57
N TYR A 35 5.12 -7.26 -16.41
CA TYR A 35 4.20 -8.05 -17.22
C TYR A 35 3.24 -8.85 -16.36
N THR A 36 2.01 -8.97 -16.83
CA THR A 36 0.93 -9.61 -16.09
C THR A 36 0.92 -11.12 -16.32
N CYS A 37 0.73 -11.90 -15.26
CA CYS A 37 0.60 -13.35 -15.37
C CYS A 37 -0.76 -13.75 -15.98
N ARG A 38 -0.79 -14.94 -16.58
CA ARG A 38 -1.96 -15.52 -17.28
C ARG A 38 -3.20 -15.50 -16.40
N GLN A 39 -3.08 -15.87 -15.14
CA GLN A 39 -4.19 -15.97 -14.20
C GLN A 39 -4.92 -14.63 -14.03
N VAL A 40 -4.18 -13.51 -14.01
CA VAL A 40 -4.78 -12.17 -13.93
C VAL A 40 -5.43 -11.79 -15.25
N ILE A 41 -4.79 -12.08 -16.39
CA ILE A 41 -5.34 -11.82 -17.73
C ILE A 41 -6.67 -12.55 -17.90
N ASP A 42 -6.72 -13.84 -17.58
CA ASP A 42 -7.92 -14.68 -17.70
C ASP A 42 -9.02 -14.20 -16.75
N ARG A 43 -8.66 -13.75 -15.53
CA ARG A 43 -9.62 -13.19 -14.57
C ARG A 43 -10.21 -11.87 -15.07
N LEU A 44 -9.39 -10.97 -15.60
CA LEU A 44 -9.86 -9.71 -16.19
C LEU A 44 -10.73 -9.96 -17.43
N HIS A 45 -10.33 -10.89 -18.29
CA HIS A 45 -11.15 -11.26 -19.45
C HIS A 45 -12.55 -11.74 -19.01
N ARG A 46 -12.61 -12.68 -18.05
CA ARG A 46 -13.87 -13.16 -17.48
C ARG A 46 -14.68 -12.05 -16.83
N PHE A 47 -14.03 -11.16 -16.09
CA PHE A 47 -14.71 -10.02 -15.50
C PHE A 47 -15.41 -9.17 -16.55
N TYR A 48 -14.71 -8.78 -17.62
CA TYR A 48 -15.29 -7.94 -18.67
C TYR A 48 -16.38 -8.64 -19.49
N THR A 49 -16.30 -9.94 -19.68
CA THR A 49 -17.25 -10.69 -20.50
C THR A 49 -18.46 -11.21 -19.73
N GLU A 50 -18.34 -11.45 -18.42
CA GLU A 50 -19.37 -12.14 -17.66
C GLU A 50 -19.80 -11.45 -16.37
N ARG A 51 -18.97 -10.57 -15.79
CA ARG A 51 -19.13 -10.05 -14.42
C ARG A 51 -19.20 -8.54 -14.32
N LYS A 52 -19.01 -7.80 -15.42
CA LYS A 52 -19.00 -6.33 -15.42
C LYS A 52 -20.43 -5.77 -15.29
N VAL A 53 -21.02 -5.99 -14.13
CA VAL A 53 -22.32 -5.47 -13.69
C VAL A 53 -22.20 -4.99 -12.25
N GLN A 54 -23.19 -4.27 -11.74
CA GLN A 54 -23.20 -3.88 -10.33
C GLN A 54 -23.17 -5.14 -9.46
N PRO A 55 -22.18 -5.31 -8.56
CA PRO A 55 -22.10 -6.48 -7.68
C PRO A 55 -23.17 -6.46 -6.58
N TYR A 56 -23.34 -7.60 -5.91
CA TYR A 56 -24.26 -7.81 -4.78
C TYR A 56 -25.77 -7.69 -5.10
N GLY A 57 -26.15 -7.73 -6.36
CA GLY A 57 -27.55 -7.81 -6.76
C GLY A 57 -28.10 -9.24 -6.74
N ARG A 58 -29.40 -9.37 -7.00
CA ARG A 58 -30.12 -10.65 -6.89
C ARG A 58 -29.97 -11.58 -8.09
N TYR A 59 -29.54 -11.10 -9.25
CA TYR A 59 -29.36 -11.96 -10.43
C TYR A 59 -27.94 -12.57 -10.47
N ALA A 60 -27.81 -13.71 -11.16
CA ALA A 60 -26.65 -14.58 -11.05
C ALA A 60 -25.30 -13.91 -11.31
N ALA A 61 -25.16 -13.09 -12.36
CA ALA A 61 -23.90 -12.41 -12.68
C ALA A 61 -23.50 -11.41 -11.59
N SER A 62 -24.47 -10.69 -11.04
CA SER A 62 -24.26 -9.70 -9.99
C SER A 62 -23.87 -10.37 -8.66
N ALA A 63 -24.57 -11.43 -8.28
CA ALA A 63 -24.24 -12.21 -7.08
C ALA A 63 -22.84 -12.83 -7.19
N ALA A 64 -22.50 -13.40 -8.35
CA ALA A 64 -21.19 -13.96 -8.60
C ALA A 64 -20.08 -12.89 -8.56
N GLY A 65 -20.33 -11.68 -9.09
CA GLY A 65 -19.38 -10.57 -8.99
C GLY A 65 -19.12 -10.16 -7.54
N GLY A 66 -20.15 -10.07 -6.71
CA GLY A 66 -20.01 -9.80 -5.28
C GLY A 66 -19.23 -10.89 -4.54
N ALA A 67 -19.56 -12.16 -4.79
CA ALA A 67 -18.86 -13.30 -4.18
C ALA A 67 -17.36 -13.33 -4.55
N GLU A 68 -17.00 -12.98 -5.80
CA GLU A 68 -15.60 -12.90 -6.23
C GLU A 68 -14.84 -11.75 -5.56
N MET A 69 -15.50 -10.63 -5.25
CA MET A 69 -14.91 -9.52 -4.50
C MET A 69 -14.65 -9.92 -3.04
N ASP A 70 -15.60 -10.62 -2.41
CA ASP A 70 -15.46 -11.09 -1.04
C ASP A 70 -14.36 -12.17 -0.93
N GLU A 71 -14.30 -13.08 -1.90
CA GLU A 71 -13.21 -14.06 -1.98
C GLU A 71 -11.84 -13.39 -2.09
N ALA A 72 -11.70 -12.37 -2.95
CA ALA A 72 -10.45 -11.64 -3.11
C ALA A 72 -10.01 -10.97 -1.81
N ARG A 73 -10.95 -10.33 -1.09
CA ARG A 73 -10.68 -9.70 0.21
C ARG A 73 -10.25 -10.74 1.25
N THR A 74 -10.97 -11.84 1.36
CA THR A 74 -10.65 -12.92 2.31
C THR A 74 -9.28 -13.51 2.06
N ARG A 75 -8.95 -13.81 0.79
CA ARG A 75 -7.65 -14.39 0.43
C ARG A 75 -6.49 -13.43 0.71
N LEU A 76 -6.67 -12.15 0.38
CA LEU A 76 -5.60 -11.17 0.58
C LEU A 76 -5.41 -10.85 2.06
N ALA A 77 -6.49 -10.74 2.83
CA ALA A 77 -6.42 -10.56 4.28
C ALA A 77 -5.68 -11.73 4.95
N ALA A 78 -6.01 -12.98 4.57
CA ALA A 78 -5.30 -14.16 5.06
C ALA A 78 -3.81 -14.17 4.70
N LEU A 79 -3.45 -13.75 3.46
CA LEU A 79 -2.05 -13.66 3.02
C LEU A 79 -1.27 -12.60 3.81
N MET A 80 -1.91 -11.49 4.14
CA MET A 80 -1.32 -10.37 4.88
C MET A 80 -1.39 -10.57 6.40
N ASN A 81 -2.07 -11.62 6.87
CA ASN A 81 -2.33 -11.88 8.29
C ASN A 81 -3.04 -10.71 8.98
N VAL A 82 -4.09 -10.19 8.35
CA VAL A 82 -4.98 -9.15 8.87
C VAL A 82 -6.43 -9.59 8.78
N GLU A 83 -7.35 -8.86 9.43
CA GLU A 83 -8.77 -9.11 9.31
C GLU A 83 -9.33 -8.51 8.00
N THR A 84 -10.46 -9.01 7.53
CA THR A 84 -11.05 -8.57 6.25
C THR A 84 -11.53 -7.12 6.28
N ASP A 85 -11.87 -6.58 7.44
CA ASP A 85 -12.28 -5.19 7.64
C ASP A 85 -11.09 -4.22 7.76
N GLU A 86 -9.88 -4.75 7.98
CA GLU A 86 -8.63 -3.98 7.93
C GLU A 86 -8.12 -3.79 6.49
N LEU A 87 -8.76 -4.44 5.48
CA LEU A 87 -8.32 -4.41 4.09
C LEU A 87 -9.28 -3.60 3.22
N SER A 88 -8.75 -2.56 2.58
CA SER A 88 -9.48 -1.76 1.59
C SER A 88 -8.78 -1.78 0.24
N PHE A 89 -9.57 -1.91 -0.83
CA PHE A 89 -9.08 -1.80 -2.20
C PHE A 89 -9.34 -0.40 -2.76
N GLY A 90 -8.39 0.11 -3.50
CA GLY A 90 -8.54 1.34 -4.24
C GLY A 90 -7.88 1.25 -5.62
N PRO A 91 -8.03 2.28 -6.46
CA PRO A 91 -7.61 2.22 -7.86
C PRO A 91 -6.11 2.27 -8.08
N SER A 92 -5.34 2.81 -7.14
CA SER A 92 -3.87 2.85 -7.19
C SER A 92 -3.28 3.19 -5.83
N THR A 93 -2.01 2.87 -5.62
CA THR A 93 -1.26 3.25 -4.41
C THR A 93 -1.29 4.77 -4.20
N SER A 94 -1.01 5.57 -5.24
CA SER A 94 -1.03 7.05 -5.15
C SER A 94 -2.38 7.58 -4.65
N GLN A 95 -3.48 7.06 -5.19
CA GLN A 95 -4.81 7.51 -4.77
C GLN A 95 -5.15 7.01 -3.37
N ASN A 96 -4.81 5.78 -3.03
CA ASN A 96 -5.04 5.23 -1.69
C ASN A 96 -4.29 6.03 -0.63
N THR A 97 -3.01 6.32 -0.87
CA THR A 97 -2.20 7.13 0.05
C THR A 97 -2.76 8.56 0.17
N TYR A 98 -3.20 9.16 -0.94
CA TYR A 98 -3.82 10.48 -0.89
C TYR A 98 -5.11 10.48 -0.04
N VAL A 99 -6.00 9.51 -0.26
CA VAL A 99 -7.25 9.38 0.54
C VAL A 99 -6.92 9.16 2.01
N LEU A 100 -5.94 8.31 2.30
CA LEU A 100 -5.49 8.03 3.66
C LEU A 100 -4.94 9.31 4.32
N ALA A 101 -4.07 10.04 3.63
CA ALA A 101 -3.50 11.30 4.13
C ALA A 101 -4.61 12.34 4.42
N GLN A 102 -5.63 12.43 3.55
CA GLN A 102 -6.75 13.34 3.81
C GLN A 102 -7.58 12.91 5.03
N ALA A 103 -7.83 11.61 5.20
CA ALA A 103 -8.56 11.09 6.35
C ALA A 103 -7.79 11.37 7.67
N PHE A 104 -6.48 11.18 7.68
CA PHE A 104 -5.65 11.53 8.83
C PHE A 104 -5.62 13.04 9.09
N ALA A 105 -5.58 13.86 8.04
CA ALA A 105 -5.57 15.31 8.17
C ALA A 105 -6.77 15.86 8.93
N ASP A 106 -7.92 15.18 8.91
CA ASP A 106 -9.10 15.58 9.67
C ASP A 106 -9.00 15.21 11.16
N THR A 107 -8.05 14.36 11.52
CA THR A 107 -7.79 13.93 12.91
C THR A 107 -6.56 14.56 13.53
N LEU A 108 -5.67 15.10 12.69
CA LEU A 108 -4.44 15.78 13.10
C LEU A 108 -4.70 17.26 13.43
N SER A 109 -3.92 17.81 14.34
CA SER A 109 -3.90 19.22 14.70
C SER A 109 -2.74 19.93 14.00
N PRO A 110 -2.79 21.26 13.82
CA PRO A 110 -1.65 22.04 13.28
C PRO A 110 -0.35 21.93 14.10
N SER A 111 -0.44 21.43 15.34
CA SER A 111 0.72 21.14 16.19
C SER A 111 1.29 19.74 16.00
N ASP A 112 0.62 18.89 15.24
CA ASP A 112 1.12 17.54 14.96
C ASP A 112 2.11 17.59 13.80
N ALA A 113 3.13 16.73 13.84
CA ALA A 113 4.07 16.55 12.75
C ALA A 113 3.91 15.22 12.05
N VAL A 114 4.19 15.20 10.76
CA VAL A 114 4.25 13.99 9.95
C VAL A 114 5.69 13.77 9.54
N ILE A 115 6.20 12.58 9.83
CA ILE A 115 7.55 12.16 9.40
C ILE A 115 7.42 11.45 8.06
N VAL A 116 8.19 11.88 7.08
CA VAL A 116 8.32 11.27 5.76
C VAL A 116 9.77 10.94 5.49
N THR A 117 10.04 9.96 4.61
CA THR A 117 11.41 9.65 4.21
C THR A 117 11.71 10.19 2.81
N ASP A 118 12.99 10.40 2.51
CA ASP A 118 13.44 10.69 1.16
C ASP A 118 13.78 9.41 0.36
N GLN A 119 13.70 8.25 0.99
CA GLN A 119 13.82 6.94 0.35
C GLN A 119 12.52 6.50 -0.32
N ASP A 120 11.41 7.06 0.11
CA ASP A 120 10.09 6.63 -0.32
C ASP A 120 9.72 7.21 -1.69
N HIS A 121 8.95 6.44 -2.45
CA HIS A 121 8.43 6.91 -3.74
C HIS A 121 7.48 8.11 -3.54
N GLU A 122 7.53 9.09 -4.45
CA GLU A 122 6.70 10.31 -4.39
C GLU A 122 5.19 10.01 -4.30
N ALA A 123 4.73 8.90 -4.90
CA ALA A 123 3.34 8.45 -4.78
C ALA A 123 2.91 8.21 -3.32
N ASN A 124 3.86 7.88 -2.45
CA ASN A 124 3.62 7.67 -1.03
C ASN A 124 3.93 8.96 -0.23
N SER A 125 5.14 9.47 -0.30
CA SER A 125 5.57 10.63 0.51
C SER A 125 4.87 11.94 0.13
N GLY A 126 4.59 12.16 -1.16
CA GLY A 126 4.03 13.41 -1.66
C GLY A 126 2.63 13.75 -1.14
N ALA A 127 1.80 12.73 -0.90
CA ALA A 127 0.47 12.94 -0.32
C ALA A 127 0.55 13.49 1.11
N TRP A 128 1.49 13.01 1.91
CA TRP A 128 1.74 13.45 3.27
C TRP A 128 2.40 14.82 3.31
N ARG A 129 3.37 15.11 2.43
CA ARG A 129 4.02 16.42 2.33
C ARG A 129 3.01 17.54 2.05
N ARG A 130 1.93 17.26 1.31
CA ARG A 130 0.88 18.25 1.02
C ARG A 130 0.12 18.72 2.26
N LEU A 131 0.18 17.98 3.37
CA LEU A 131 -0.45 18.39 4.63
C LEU A 131 0.22 19.64 5.24
N GLU A 132 1.43 20.01 4.81
CA GLU A 132 2.06 21.27 5.16
C GLU A 132 1.16 22.48 4.80
N SER A 133 0.46 22.43 3.66
CA SER A 133 -0.49 23.47 3.25
C SER A 133 -1.70 23.60 4.18
N ARG A 134 -1.94 22.60 5.02
CA ARG A 134 -2.96 22.62 6.08
C ARG A 134 -2.41 22.98 7.46
N GLY A 135 -1.15 23.40 7.52
CA GLY A 135 -0.47 23.88 8.73
C GLY A 135 0.20 22.78 9.55
N MET A 136 0.31 21.56 9.03
CA MET A 136 1.03 20.48 9.69
C MET A 136 2.52 20.57 9.43
N GLU A 137 3.33 20.29 10.43
CA GLU A 137 4.78 20.22 10.27
C GLU A 137 5.16 18.94 9.53
N ILE A 138 6.00 19.06 8.49
CA ILE A 138 6.58 17.93 7.78
C ILE A 138 8.04 17.81 8.14
N ARG A 139 8.44 16.67 8.68
CA ARG A 139 9.80 16.33 9.03
C ARG A 139 10.35 15.24 8.13
N GLU A 140 11.58 15.44 7.67
CA GLU A 140 12.23 14.50 6.79
C GLU A 140 13.21 13.61 7.54
N TRP A 141 12.95 12.30 7.52
CA TRP A 141 13.91 11.28 7.92
C TRP A 141 14.73 10.90 6.69
N ARG A 142 15.96 11.39 6.64
CA ARG A 142 16.82 11.31 5.47
C ARG A 142 17.72 10.09 5.52
N ILE A 143 17.99 9.54 4.31
CA ILE A 143 19.04 8.54 4.12
C ILE A 143 20.39 9.15 4.50
N ASP A 144 21.18 8.41 5.26
CA ASP A 144 22.58 8.73 5.45
C ASP A 144 23.34 8.51 4.14
N PRO A 145 24.02 9.54 3.60
CA PRO A 145 24.66 9.45 2.28
C PRO A 145 25.88 8.52 2.24
N GLU A 146 26.46 8.17 3.37
CA GLU A 146 27.63 7.29 3.44
C GLU A 146 27.19 5.82 3.52
N SER A 147 26.22 5.51 4.38
CA SER A 147 25.71 4.15 4.58
C SER A 147 24.60 3.76 3.58
N GLY A 148 23.90 4.75 3.02
CA GLY A 148 22.71 4.53 2.20
C GLY A 148 21.52 4.00 2.99
N GLN A 149 21.50 4.15 4.32
CA GLN A 149 20.49 3.62 5.22
C GLN A 149 19.72 4.75 5.91
N LEU A 150 18.52 4.43 6.35
CA LEU A 150 17.75 5.25 7.28
C LEU A 150 18.18 4.88 8.71
N GLU A 151 18.99 5.73 9.33
CA GLU A 151 19.57 5.46 10.64
C GLU A 151 18.54 5.70 11.76
N LEU A 152 18.39 4.73 12.68
CA LEU A 152 17.40 4.84 13.76
C LEU A 152 17.74 5.97 14.76
N ASP A 153 19.01 6.28 14.94
CA ASP A 153 19.44 7.38 15.82
C ASP A 153 18.97 8.74 15.28
N SER A 154 18.97 8.92 13.96
CA SER A 154 18.42 10.13 13.33
C SER A 154 16.91 10.22 13.48
N LEU A 155 16.17 9.11 13.38
CA LEU A 155 14.74 9.07 13.69
C LEU A 155 14.47 9.42 15.15
N ALA A 156 15.26 8.86 16.07
CA ALA A 156 15.14 9.16 17.50
C ALA A 156 15.35 10.65 17.78
N ALA A 157 16.31 11.30 17.11
CA ALA A 157 16.55 12.73 17.20
C ALA A 157 15.34 13.55 16.69
N ILE A 158 14.76 13.17 15.54
CA ILE A 158 13.57 13.80 14.98
C ILE A 158 12.37 13.68 15.95
N LEU A 159 12.23 12.54 16.63
CA LEU A 159 11.16 12.31 17.61
C LEU A 159 11.41 13.08 18.92
N ALA A 160 12.67 13.18 19.37
CA ALA A 160 13.04 13.88 20.61
C ALA A 160 12.83 15.40 20.53
N ASP A 161 13.02 15.98 19.36
CA ASP A 161 12.75 17.40 19.09
C ASP A 161 11.27 17.76 19.23
N HIS A 162 10.40 16.75 19.40
CA HIS A 162 8.97 16.86 19.66
C HIS A 162 8.59 17.00 21.14
N ASN A 163 9.52 17.02 22.07
CA ASN A 163 9.23 17.13 23.50
C ASN A 163 8.65 18.49 23.95
N THR A 164 8.22 19.32 23.00
CA THR A 164 7.42 20.53 23.25
C THR A 164 5.92 20.31 23.07
N PHE A 165 5.44 19.08 22.84
CA PHE A 165 4.00 18.82 22.90
C PHE A 165 3.48 18.98 24.33
N PRO A 166 2.42 19.78 24.55
CA PRO A 166 1.71 19.70 25.80
C PRO A 166 1.21 18.27 25.94
N THR A 167 1.74 17.54 26.93
CA THR A 167 1.17 16.28 27.37
C THR A 167 -0.32 16.48 27.50
N ARG A 168 -1.12 15.88 26.60
CA ARG A 168 -2.56 15.84 26.79
C ARG A 168 -2.79 15.26 28.18
N SER A 169 -3.32 16.09 29.07
CA SER A 169 -3.73 15.63 30.39
C SER A 169 -4.61 14.39 30.21
N SER A 170 -4.28 13.33 30.92
CA SER A 170 -4.86 12.00 30.88
C SER A 170 -6.33 11.99 31.35
N SER A 171 -7.24 12.52 30.54
CA SER A 171 -8.69 12.47 30.80
C SER A 171 -9.53 12.21 29.56
N ALA A 172 -8.96 11.59 28.52
CA ALA A 172 -9.74 11.03 27.42
C ALA A 172 -9.48 9.54 27.36
N SER A 173 -10.54 8.75 27.49
CA SER A 173 -10.61 7.30 27.56
C SER A 173 -9.63 6.55 26.63
N SER A 174 -8.76 5.77 27.23
CA SER A 174 -7.70 4.94 26.69
C SER A 174 -8.19 3.72 25.91
N SER A 175 -9.12 3.83 24.98
CA SER A 175 -9.66 2.62 24.33
C SER A 175 -9.56 2.52 22.81
N SER A 176 -9.03 3.50 22.09
CA SER A 176 -9.01 3.40 20.62
C SER A 176 -7.69 3.72 19.90
N ILE A 177 -6.68 4.26 20.59
CA ILE A 177 -5.39 4.62 19.95
C ILE A 177 -4.24 3.68 20.32
N ALA A 178 -4.39 2.91 21.41
CA ALA A 178 -3.32 2.01 21.89
C ALA A 178 -3.23 0.66 21.14
N ARG A 179 -3.94 0.45 20.02
CA ARG A 179 -3.85 -0.78 19.22
C ARG A 179 -3.02 -0.68 17.95
N SER A 180 -2.40 0.45 17.67
CA SER A 180 -1.50 0.60 16.52
C SER A 180 -0.03 0.31 16.82
N GLU A 181 0.32 -0.01 18.07
CA GLU A 181 1.67 -0.45 18.41
C GLU A 181 1.89 -1.88 17.92
N GLY A 182 2.52 -2.01 16.75
CA GLY A 182 3.09 -3.26 16.27
C GLY A 182 2.59 -3.79 14.92
N ARG A 183 1.72 -3.11 14.19
CA ARG A 183 1.36 -3.54 12.83
C ARG A 183 1.95 -2.59 11.80
N ALA A 184 3.03 -3.04 11.16
CA ALA A 184 3.57 -2.37 10.00
C ALA A 184 2.52 -2.46 8.88
N LEU A 185 2.05 -1.32 8.40
CA LEU A 185 1.35 -1.24 7.13
C LEU A 185 2.39 -1.50 6.04
N ALA A 186 2.47 -2.73 5.55
CA ALA A 186 3.25 -3.06 4.36
C ALA A 186 2.40 -2.71 3.14
N TRP A 187 2.94 -1.83 2.29
CA TRP A 187 2.38 -1.48 0.98
C TRP A 187 3.16 -2.17 -0.13
#